data_2711f495fc2593d175e2d1473359348c
#
_entry.id   2711f495fc2593d175e2d1473359348c
#
_cell.length_a   1.000
_cell.length_b   1.000
_cell.length_c   1.000
_cell.angle_alpha   90.00
_cell.angle_beta   90.00
_cell.angle_gamma   90.00
#
_symmetry.space_group_name_H-M   'P 1'
#
loop_
_entity.id
_entity.type
_entity.pdbx_description
1 polymer ?
#
loop_
_entity_poly.entity_id
_entity_poly.type
_entity_poly.pdbx_seq_one_letter_code
_entity_poly.pdbx_strand_id
1 'polypeptide(L)'
;NLLSNNPKWVGFANYQQIAKDPLFYNALWVTIEYVILNITLQTLLAVLIAAMMQRLTQSVALRGAMLLPWLISNVIAALVWFWLLDYQIGIVNQFMSSIGMNRTAFFADEFWAIPTIAFVNVWRHVGYTALLVFAGMQTIPKYVYEAAAIDGSTEWRSFWRITMPLIRPVLAMVLVITVTGSFQVFDTVAVTTRGGPVNVTRVFQFY
;
A
#
# COMPACT_ATOMS: atom_id res chain seq x y z
N ASN A 1 -8.53 -18.37 -28.86
CA ASN A 1 -8.35 -19.09 -27.61
C ASN A 1 -7.14 -20.03 -27.76
N LEU A 2 -6.02 -19.67 -27.12
CA LEU A 2 -4.74 -20.43 -27.20
C LEU A 2 -4.83 -21.80 -26.50
N LEU A 3 -5.84 -22.01 -25.66
CA LEU A 3 -6.04 -23.25 -24.90
C LEU A 3 -7.01 -24.23 -25.61
N SER A 4 -7.55 -23.87 -26.78
CA SER A 4 -8.41 -24.76 -27.56
C SER A 4 -7.57 -25.63 -28.51
N ASN A 5 -7.99 -26.90 -28.69
CA ASN A 5 -7.35 -27.82 -29.62
C ASN A 5 -7.40 -27.34 -31.09
N ASN A 6 -8.23 -26.35 -31.42
CA ASN A 6 -8.32 -25.69 -32.71
C ASN A 6 -8.33 -24.18 -32.55
N PRO A 7 -7.18 -23.50 -32.49
CA PRO A 7 -7.12 -22.06 -32.35
C PRO A 7 -7.65 -21.39 -33.61
N LYS A 8 -8.71 -20.59 -33.47
CA LYS A 8 -9.27 -19.77 -34.56
C LYS A 8 -8.98 -18.31 -34.30
N TRP A 9 -8.62 -17.58 -35.34
CA TRP A 9 -8.52 -16.13 -35.28
C TRP A 9 -9.91 -15.53 -35.10
N VAL A 10 -10.16 -14.84 -33.99
CA VAL A 10 -11.47 -14.30 -33.60
C VAL A 10 -11.52 -12.76 -33.66
N GLY A 11 -10.48 -12.13 -34.19
CA GLY A 11 -10.41 -10.66 -34.25
C GLY A 11 -10.62 -10.01 -32.86
N PHE A 12 -11.58 -9.09 -32.78
CA PHE A 12 -11.93 -8.34 -31.58
C PHE A 12 -13.03 -8.98 -30.71
N ALA A 13 -13.48 -10.21 -31.03
CA ALA A 13 -14.60 -10.82 -30.31
C ALA A 13 -14.34 -10.98 -28.81
N ASN A 14 -13.11 -11.29 -28.39
CA ASN A 14 -12.74 -11.38 -26.96
C ASN A 14 -12.86 -10.03 -26.26
N TYR A 15 -12.46 -8.94 -26.90
CA TYR A 15 -12.59 -7.59 -26.35
C TYR A 15 -14.06 -7.18 -26.20
N GLN A 16 -14.91 -7.54 -27.18
CA GLN A 16 -16.35 -7.31 -27.09
C GLN A 16 -17.01 -8.13 -25.97
N GLN A 17 -16.53 -9.34 -25.73
CA GLN A 17 -17.01 -10.18 -24.64
C GLN A 17 -16.63 -9.58 -23.28
N ILE A 18 -15.37 -9.18 -23.07
CA ILE A 18 -14.89 -8.53 -21.84
C ILE A 18 -15.65 -7.22 -21.60
N ALA A 19 -15.88 -6.41 -22.64
CA ALA A 19 -16.61 -5.16 -22.53
C ALA A 19 -18.10 -5.33 -22.13
N LYS A 20 -18.66 -6.54 -22.19
CA LYS A 20 -20.02 -6.85 -21.77
C LYS A 20 -20.08 -7.59 -20.43
N ASP A 21 -18.93 -7.96 -19.87
CA ASP A 21 -18.87 -8.73 -18.63
C ASP A 21 -18.95 -7.82 -17.40
N PRO A 22 -20.02 -7.92 -16.59
CA PRO A 22 -20.15 -7.14 -15.35
C PRO A 22 -19.01 -7.39 -14.36
N LEU A 23 -18.42 -8.61 -14.34
CA LEU A 23 -17.32 -8.93 -13.44
C LEU A 23 -16.04 -8.17 -13.80
N PHE A 24 -15.83 -7.85 -15.09
CA PHE A 24 -14.73 -7.01 -15.53
C PHE A 24 -14.83 -5.60 -14.95
N TYR A 25 -15.99 -4.98 -15.02
CA TYR A 25 -16.21 -3.65 -14.46
C TYR A 25 -16.12 -3.64 -12.93
N ASN A 26 -16.60 -4.68 -12.27
CA ASN A 26 -16.43 -4.85 -10.84
C ASN A 26 -14.94 -4.95 -10.48
N ALA A 27 -14.17 -5.78 -11.18
CA ALA A 27 -12.75 -5.94 -10.94
C ALA A 27 -11.97 -4.63 -11.17
N LEU A 28 -12.34 -3.86 -12.20
CA LEU A 28 -11.75 -2.54 -12.45
C LEU A 28 -12.04 -1.56 -11.30
N TRP A 29 -13.29 -1.51 -10.84
CA TRP A 29 -13.70 -0.64 -9.74
C TRP A 29 -12.99 -0.98 -8.42
N VAL A 30 -13.00 -2.26 -8.05
CA VAL A 30 -12.30 -2.78 -6.86
C VAL A 30 -10.81 -2.47 -6.92
N THR A 31 -10.19 -2.60 -8.11
CA THR A 31 -8.77 -2.22 -8.27
C THR A 31 -8.54 -0.74 -8.05
N ILE A 32 -9.39 0.13 -8.60
CA ILE A 32 -9.28 1.59 -8.42
C ILE A 32 -9.44 1.95 -6.93
N GLU A 33 -10.42 1.40 -6.25
CA GLU A 33 -10.65 1.60 -4.82
C GLU A 33 -9.42 1.20 -4.00
N TYR A 34 -8.91 -0.02 -4.22
CA TYR A 34 -7.69 -0.50 -3.58
C TYR A 34 -6.49 0.42 -3.86
N VAL A 35 -6.28 0.80 -5.13
CA VAL A 35 -5.14 1.64 -5.55
C VAL A 35 -5.17 3.00 -4.85
N ILE A 36 -6.33 3.66 -4.82
CA ILE A 36 -6.50 4.95 -4.14
C ILE A 36 -6.19 4.81 -2.65
N LEU A 37 -6.76 3.81 -1.99
CA LEU A 37 -6.55 3.55 -0.58
C LEU A 37 -5.08 3.26 -0.27
N ASN A 38 -4.47 2.36 -1.04
CA ASN A 38 -3.07 1.95 -0.85
C ASN A 38 -2.11 3.13 -1.06
N ILE A 39 -2.23 3.88 -2.16
CA ILE A 39 -1.36 5.02 -2.45
C ILE A 39 -1.48 6.09 -1.35
N THR A 40 -2.72 6.42 -0.96
CA THR A 40 -2.97 7.45 0.04
C THR A 40 -2.33 7.07 1.37
N LEU A 41 -2.62 5.88 1.89
CA LEU A 41 -2.08 5.42 3.17
C LEU A 41 -0.56 5.27 3.11
N GLN A 42 -0.03 4.62 2.08
CA GLN A 42 1.41 4.38 1.95
C GLN A 42 2.19 5.68 1.83
N THR A 43 1.75 6.63 1.00
CA THR A 43 2.46 7.90 0.79
C THR A 43 2.40 8.78 2.04
N LEU A 44 1.23 8.91 2.67
CA LEU A 44 1.08 9.70 3.90
C LEU A 44 1.94 9.16 5.03
N LEU A 45 1.88 7.84 5.27
CA LEU A 45 2.69 7.21 6.32
C LEU A 45 4.18 7.28 6.00
N ALA A 46 4.59 7.09 4.73
CA ALA A 46 5.98 7.18 4.34
C ALA A 46 6.57 8.59 4.55
N VAL A 47 5.82 9.64 4.21
CA VAL A 47 6.23 11.04 4.45
C VAL A 47 6.31 11.33 5.95
N LEU A 48 5.33 10.86 6.74
CA LEU A 48 5.33 11.01 8.19
C LEU A 48 6.53 10.32 8.83
N ILE A 49 6.77 9.07 8.47
CA ILE A 49 7.90 8.29 8.98
C ILE A 49 9.23 8.93 8.56
N ALA A 50 9.38 9.38 7.31
CA ALA A 50 10.58 10.06 6.82
C ALA A 50 10.86 11.35 7.61
N ALA A 51 9.83 12.15 7.89
CA ALA A 51 9.95 13.35 8.70
C ALA A 51 10.35 13.03 10.16
N MET A 52 9.78 11.96 10.74
CA MET A 52 10.19 11.49 12.06
C MET A 52 11.64 10.99 12.07
N MET A 53 12.06 10.26 11.04
CA MET A 53 13.45 9.78 10.91
C MET A 53 14.44 10.94 10.83
N GLN A 54 14.08 12.02 10.14
CA GLN A 54 14.94 13.21 10.03
C GLN A 54 15.18 13.86 11.40
N ARG A 55 14.19 13.82 12.29
CA ARG A 55 14.22 14.49 13.60
C ARG A 55 14.72 13.60 14.72
N LEU A 56 14.22 12.38 14.79
CA LEU A 56 14.32 11.55 16.00
C LEU A 56 15.48 10.56 15.96
N THR A 57 15.97 10.15 14.80
CA THR A 57 16.96 9.08 14.75
C THR A 57 17.95 9.17 13.59
N GLN A 58 19.23 9.03 13.95
CA GLN A 58 20.32 8.79 13.01
C GLN A 58 20.73 7.30 12.98
N SER A 59 20.03 6.44 13.71
CA SER A 59 20.38 5.04 13.85
C SER A 59 20.21 4.29 12.52
N VAL A 60 21.31 3.77 11.99
CA VAL A 60 21.33 2.91 10.80
C VAL A 60 20.58 1.60 11.07
N ALA A 61 20.68 1.06 12.27
CA ALA A 61 20.00 -0.17 12.66
C ALA A 61 18.46 -0.03 12.58
N LEU A 62 17.92 1.10 13.09
CA LEU A 62 16.48 1.36 13.01
C LEU A 62 16.00 1.49 11.55
N ARG A 63 16.77 2.19 10.72
CA ARG A 63 16.48 2.31 9.27
C ARG A 63 16.53 0.95 8.58
N GLY A 64 17.50 0.11 8.92
CA GLY A 64 17.60 -1.26 8.42
C GLY A 64 16.42 -2.12 8.87
N ALA A 65 16.00 -2.02 10.13
CA ALA A 65 14.85 -2.74 10.65
C ALA A 65 13.53 -2.40 9.93
N MET A 66 13.35 -1.15 9.50
CA MET A 66 12.18 -0.74 8.73
C MET A 66 12.11 -1.36 7.32
N LEU A 67 13.22 -1.87 6.79
CA LEU A 67 13.23 -2.60 5.52
C LEU A 67 12.86 -4.08 5.67
N LEU A 68 12.90 -4.65 6.88
CA LEU A 68 12.66 -6.08 7.08
C LEU A 68 11.32 -6.56 6.49
N PRO A 69 10.19 -5.83 6.67
CA PRO A 69 8.93 -6.26 6.06
C PRO A 69 8.99 -6.32 4.53
N TRP A 70 9.70 -5.40 3.90
CA TRP A 70 9.85 -5.37 2.44
C TRP A 70 10.64 -6.55 1.88
N LEU A 71 11.58 -7.12 2.64
CA LEU A 71 12.37 -8.29 2.26
C LEU A 71 11.55 -9.59 2.28
N ILE A 72 10.42 -9.63 2.98
CA ILE A 72 9.54 -10.78 3.03
C ILE A 72 8.74 -10.88 1.73
N SER A 73 8.55 -12.08 1.19
CA SER A 73 7.69 -12.32 0.02
C SER A 73 6.25 -11.85 0.28
N ASN A 74 5.56 -11.35 -0.77
CA ASN A 74 4.14 -10.94 -0.68
C ASN A 74 3.25 -12.06 -0.13
N VAL A 75 3.46 -13.29 -0.61
CA VAL A 75 2.68 -14.47 -0.20
C VAL A 75 2.87 -14.75 1.29
N ILE A 76 4.11 -14.74 1.78
CA ILE A 76 4.40 -15.00 3.20
C ILE A 76 3.81 -13.88 4.08
N ALA A 77 4.00 -12.63 3.71
CA ALA A 77 3.42 -11.50 4.43
C ALA A 77 1.87 -11.62 4.51
N ALA A 78 1.23 -11.96 3.40
CA ALA A 78 -0.21 -12.15 3.33
C ALA A 78 -0.69 -13.30 4.24
N LEU A 79 -0.01 -14.45 4.23
CA LEU A 79 -0.35 -15.59 5.09
C LEU A 79 -0.15 -15.30 6.58
N VAL A 80 0.93 -14.60 6.94
CA VAL A 80 1.17 -14.19 8.34
C VAL A 80 0.04 -13.29 8.84
N TRP A 81 -0.32 -12.27 8.06
CA TRP A 81 -1.42 -11.38 8.44
C TRP A 81 -2.78 -12.07 8.38
N PHE A 82 -2.99 -13.03 7.47
CA PHE A 82 -4.20 -13.84 7.42
C PHE A 82 -4.42 -14.59 8.74
N TRP A 83 -3.38 -15.18 9.31
CA TRP A 83 -3.47 -15.87 10.61
C TRP A 83 -3.57 -14.90 11.80
N LEU A 84 -2.82 -13.79 11.78
CA LEU A 84 -2.86 -12.80 12.87
C LEU A 84 -4.24 -12.13 12.99
N LEU A 85 -4.94 -11.97 11.86
CA LEU A 85 -6.25 -11.33 11.76
C LEU A 85 -7.41 -12.35 11.71
N ASP A 86 -7.13 -13.64 11.85
CA ASP A 86 -8.17 -14.68 11.84
C ASP A 86 -9.26 -14.40 12.89
N TYR A 87 -10.52 -14.65 12.52
CA TYR A 87 -11.67 -14.33 13.37
C TYR A 87 -11.67 -15.11 14.68
N GLN A 88 -11.26 -16.40 14.66
CA GLN A 88 -11.34 -17.31 15.82
C GLN A 88 -10.05 -17.35 16.62
N ILE A 89 -8.92 -17.56 15.94
CA ILE A 89 -7.62 -17.82 16.56
C ILE A 89 -6.65 -16.65 16.49
N GLY A 90 -6.96 -15.61 15.68
CA GLY A 90 -6.06 -14.48 15.44
C GLY A 90 -5.82 -13.66 16.70
N ILE A 91 -4.54 -13.35 16.97
CA ILE A 91 -4.13 -12.59 18.16
C ILE A 91 -4.77 -11.20 18.22
N VAL A 92 -5.01 -10.57 17.07
CA VAL A 92 -5.64 -9.25 16.99
C VAL A 92 -7.09 -9.32 17.49
N ASN A 93 -7.87 -10.30 17.04
CA ASN A 93 -9.24 -10.51 17.49
C ASN A 93 -9.34 -10.95 18.97
N GLN A 94 -8.35 -11.71 19.45
CA GLN A 94 -8.27 -12.06 20.87
C GLN A 94 -8.01 -10.82 21.73
N PHE A 95 -7.07 -9.95 21.30
CA PHE A 95 -6.80 -8.70 21.98
C PHE A 95 -8.02 -7.76 21.96
N MET A 96 -8.68 -7.57 20.81
CA MET A 96 -9.92 -6.79 20.70
C MET A 96 -10.98 -7.29 21.68
N SER A 97 -11.19 -8.60 21.72
CA SER A 97 -12.14 -9.22 22.66
C SER A 97 -11.77 -9.00 24.14
N SER A 98 -10.48 -9.00 24.48
CA SER A 98 -10.01 -8.79 25.87
C SER A 98 -10.27 -7.37 26.38
N ILE A 99 -10.35 -6.38 25.48
CA ILE A 99 -10.67 -4.98 25.83
C ILE A 99 -12.17 -4.65 25.62
N GLY A 100 -13.01 -5.67 25.40
CA GLY A 100 -14.45 -5.53 25.25
C GLY A 100 -14.93 -5.10 23.85
N MET A 101 -14.07 -5.14 22.83
CA MET A 101 -14.45 -4.89 21.44
C MET A 101 -14.94 -6.16 20.75
N ASN A 102 -15.86 -6.00 19.79
CA ASN A 102 -16.33 -7.12 18.99
C ASN A 102 -15.23 -7.65 18.06
N ARG A 103 -15.23 -8.95 17.82
CA ARG A 103 -14.37 -9.56 16.81
C ARG A 103 -14.78 -9.12 15.42
N THR A 104 -13.80 -8.95 14.54
CA THR A 104 -13.99 -8.52 13.15
C THR A 104 -13.45 -9.57 12.19
N ALA A 105 -14.25 -9.92 11.19
CA ALA A 105 -13.86 -10.86 10.13
C ALA A 105 -13.10 -10.13 9.02
N PHE A 106 -11.89 -9.65 9.32
CA PHE A 106 -11.11 -8.73 8.49
C PHE A 106 -11.04 -9.08 6.99
N PHE A 107 -10.90 -10.35 6.65
CA PHE A 107 -10.83 -10.81 5.26
C PHE A 107 -12.16 -11.35 4.70
N ALA A 108 -13.15 -11.56 5.57
CA ALA A 108 -14.43 -12.17 5.18
C ALA A 108 -15.62 -11.18 5.27
N ASP A 109 -15.38 -9.96 5.69
CA ASP A 109 -16.36 -8.87 5.73
C ASP A 109 -16.22 -7.98 4.49
N GLU A 110 -17.34 -7.63 3.85
CA GLU A 110 -17.35 -6.85 2.60
C GLU A 110 -16.71 -5.47 2.77
N PHE A 111 -16.88 -4.82 3.91
CA PHE A 111 -16.31 -3.50 4.18
C PHE A 111 -14.82 -3.56 4.54
N TRP A 112 -14.40 -4.58 5.35
CA TRP A 112 -13.04 -4.65 5.86
C TRP A 112 -12.04 -5.33 4.93
N ALA A 113 -12.49 -6.12 3.95
CA ALA A 113 -11.60 -6.94 3.13
C ALA A 113 -10.59 -6.11 2.32
N ILE A 114 -11.03 -5.09 1.58
CA ILE A 114 -10.12 -4.21 0.80
C ILE A 114 -9.22 -3.37 1.71
N PRO A 115 -9.69 -2.69 2.77
CA PRO A 115 -8.83 -2.01 3.72
C PRO A 115 -7.77 -2.91 4.36
N THR A 116 -8.12 -4.16 4.67
CA THR A 116 -7.17 -5.12 5.25
C THR A 116 -6.08 -5.52 4.25
N ILE A 117 -6.45 -5.80 3.00
CA ILE A 117 -5.48 -6.09 1.92
C ILE A 117 -4.55 -4.89 1.71
N ALA A 118 -5.09 -3.67 1.69
CA ALA A 118 -4.29 -2.45 1.59
C ALA A 118 -3.35 -2.28 2.80
N PHE A 119 -3.82 -2.53 4.01
CA PHE A 119 -3.01 -2.48 5.23
C PHE A 119 -1.81 -3.44 5.16
N VAL A 120 -2.01 -4.70 4.77
CA VAL A 120 -0.94 -5.70 4.63
C VAL A 120 0.12 -5.22 3.64
N ASN A 121 -0.32 -4.67 2.50
CA ASN A 121 0.57 -4.15 1.49
C ASN A 121 1.33 -2.90 1.95
N VAL A 122 0.63 -1.94 2.57
CA VAL A 122 1.24 -0.74 3.15
C VAL A 122 2.25 -1.11 4.22
N TRP A 123 1.92 -2.00 5.16
CA TRP A 123 2.84 -2.47 6.20
C TRP A 123 4.15 -2.99 5.59
N ARG A 124 4.05 -3.76 4.51
CA ARG A 124 5.21 -4.34 3.85
C ARG A 124 6.07 -3.28 3.15
N HIS A 125 5.47 -2.29 2.49
CA HIS A 125 6.18 -1.37 1.61
C HIS A 125 6.51 -0.01 2.22
N VAL A 126 5.83 0.40 3.30
CA VAL A 126 5.96 1.74 3.86
C VAL A 126 7.38 2.09 4.31
N GLY A 127 8.12 1.12 4.86
CA GLY A 127 9.51 1.32 5.29
C GLY A 127 10.44 1.66 4.13
N TYR A 128 10.34 0.91 3.03
CA TYR A 128 11.08 1.19 1.80
C TYR A 128 10.73 2.57 1.22
N THR A 129 9.44 2.86 1.12
CA THR A 129 8.95 4.15 0.62
C THR A 129 9.41 5.32 1.50
N ALA A 130 9.36 5.15 2.83
CA ALA A 130 9.83 6.16 3.78
C ALA A 130 11.32 6.44 3.64
N LEU A 131 12.14 5.42 3.38
CA LEU A 131 13.57 5.60 3.15
C LEU A 131 13.86 6.35 1.85
N LEU A 132 13.09 6.14 0.79
CA LEU A 132 13.21 6.92 -0.45
C LEU A 132 12.88 8.39 -0.22
N VAL A 133 11.78 8.68 0.49
CA VAL A 133 11.39 10.05 0.85
C VAL A 133 12.44 10.69 1.76
N PHE A 134 12.92 9.94 2.76
CA PHE A 134 13.99 10.40 3.66
C PHE A 134 15.27 10.74 2.89
N ALA A 135 15.71 9.88 1.95
CA ALA A 135 16.86 10.17 1.10
C ALA A 135 16.67 11.48 0.31
N GLY A 136 15.46 11.71 -0.22
CA GLY A 136 15.11 12.98 -0.85
C GLY A 136 15.20 14.17 0.11
N MET A 137 14.76 14.03 1.36
CA MET A 137 14.89 15.09 2.36
C MET A 137 16.36 15.41 2.69
N GLN A 138 17.25 14.42 2.64
CA GLN A 138 18.69 14.59 2.91
C GLN A 138 19.42 15.39 1.81
N THR A 139 18.84 15.54 0.62
CA THR A 139 19.43 16.36 -0.45
C THR A 139 19.29 17.86 -0.18
N ILE A 140 18.43 18.27 0.77
CA ILE A 140 18.23 19.68 1.11
C ILE A 140 19.37 20.12 2.04
N PRO A 141 20.18 21.14 1.63
CA PRO A 141 21.30 21.61 2.44
C PRO A 141 20.82 22.21 3.77
N LYS A 142 21.59 21.99 4.84
CA LYS A 142 21.25 22.47 6.19
C LYS A 142 21.10 24.00 6.27
N TYR A 143 21.92 24.74 5.51
CA TYR A 143 21.88 26.21 5.51
C TYR A 143 20.51 26.78 5.10
N VAL A 144 19.71 26.01 4.33
CA VAL A 144 18.34 26.42 3.94
C VAL A 144 17.43 26.48 5.17
N TYR A 145 17.56 25.51 6.07
CA TYR A 145 16.79 25.48 7.32
C TYR A 145 17.32 26.50 8.33
N GLU A 146 18.64 26.72 8.36
CA GLU A 146 19.26 27.74 9.23
C GLU A 146 18.80 29.15 8.83
N ALA A 147 18.80 29.47 7.54
CA ALA A 147 18.27 30.73 7.04
C ALA A 147 16.79 30.92 7.37
N ALA A 148 15.97 29.88 7.15
CA ALA A 148 14.56 29.92 7.50
C ALA A 148 14.32 30.12 9.02
N ALA A 149 15.17 29.56 9.86
CA ALA A 149 15.11 29.78 11.31
C ALA A 149 15.42 31.23 11.70
N ILE A 150 16.40 31.87 11.03
CA ILE A 150 16.71 33.30 11.21
C ILE A 150 15.50 34.17 10.81
N ASP A 151 14.78 33.79 9.73
CA ASP A 151 13.55 34.44 9.28
C ASP A 151 12.33 34.13 10.16
N GLY A 152 12.50 33.44 11.30
CA GLY A 152 11.44 33.13 12.25
C GLY A 152 10.49 32.00 11.78
N SER A 153 10.91 31.15 10.84
CA SER A 153 10.11 30.00 10.42
C SER A 153 10.11 28.92 11.49
N THR A 154 8.91 28.47 11.89
CA THR A 154 8.78 27.29 12.74
C THR A 154 9.07 26.03 11.94
N GLU A 155 9.43 24.92 12.62
CA GLU A 155 9.68 23.63 11.94
C GLU A 155 8.50 23.15 11.09
N TRP A 156 7.26 23.31 11.56
CA TRP A 156 6.06 22.97 10.82
C TRP A 156 5.93 23.81 9.54
N ARG A 157 6.24 25.12 9.63
CA ARG A 157 6.22 26.01 8.47
C ARG A 157 7.33 25.65 7.48
N SER A 158 8.52 25.34 7.97
CA SER A 158 9.66 24.89 7.13
C SER A 158 9.35 23.57 6.45
N PHE A 159 8.71 22.63 7.13
CA PHE A 159 8.29 21.36 6.52
C PHE A 159 7.37 21.59 5.31
N TRP A 160 6.30 22.37 5.47
CA TRP A 160 5.34 22.57 4.39
C TRP A 160 5.79 23.54 3.30
N ARG A 161 6.59 24.57 3.64
CA ARG A 161 7.00 25.62 2.69
C ARG A 161 8.36 25.41 2.06
N ILE A 162 9.21 24.59 2.66
CA ILE A 162 10.57 24.32 2.18
C ILE A 162 10.72 22.85 1.81
N THR A 163 10.58 21.94 2.80
CA THR A 163 10.83 20.51 2.59
C THR A 163 9.92 19.94 1.53
N MET A 164 8.59 20.03 1.70
CA MET A 164 7.62 19.43 0.78
C MET A 164 7.75 19.95 -0.67
N PRO A 165 7.93 21.25 -0.94
CA PRO A 165 8.17 21.72 -2.30
C PRO A 165 9.48 21.22 -2.90
N LEU A 166 10.57 21.18 -2.14
CA LEU A 166 11.88 20.78 -2.64
C LEU A 166 11.97 19.28 -2.95
N ILE A 167 11.24 18.42 -2.21
CA ILE A 167 11.22 16.98 -2.46
C ILE A 167 10.13 16.55 -3.46
N ARG A 168 9.40 17.48 -4.09
CA ARG A 168 8.37 17.14 -5.10
C ARG A 168 8.84 16.17 -6.18
N PRO A 169 10.04 16.29 -6.76
CA PRO A 169 10.51 15.33 -7.76
C PRO A 169 10.63 13.92 -7.19
N VAL A 170 11.11 13.79 -5.94
CA VAL A 170 11.21 12.49 -5.24
C VAL A 170 9.83 11.94 -4.94
N LEU A 171 8.89 12.78 -4.49
CA LEU A 171 7.50 12.37 -4.25
C LEU A 171 6.83 11.91 -5.54
N ALA A 172 7.06 12.60 -6.66
CA ALA A 172 6.54 12.18 -7.96
C ALA A 172 7.08 10.79 -8.36
N MET A 173 8.39 10.55 -8.19
CA MET A 173 8.99 9.22 -8.42
C MET A 173 8.38 8.16 -7.51
N VAL A 174 8.24 8.44 -6.22
CA VAL A 174 7.61 7.54 -5.24
C VAL A 174 6.17 7.23 -5.63
N LEU A 175 5.40 8.24 -6.04
CA LEU A 175 4.02 8.04 -6.50
C LEU A 175 3.95 7.11 -7.73
N VAL A 176 4.82 7.31 -8.72
CA VAL A 176 4.86 6.43 -9.91
C VAL A 176 5.16 4.99 -9.51
N ILE A 177 6.15 4.76 -8.63
CA ILE A 177 6.50 3.42 -8.15
C ILE A 177 5.31 2.80 -7.39
N THR A 178 4.70 3.56 -6.48
CA THR A 178 3.58 3.08 -5.65
C THR A 178 2.34 2.79 -6.50
N VAL A 179 2.01 3.66 -7.46
CA VAL A 179 0.89 3.44 -8.39
C VAL A 179 1.11 2.16 -9.18
N THR A 180 2.29 2.02 -9.81
CA THR A 180 2.61 0.84 -10.62
C THR A 180 2.55 -0.44 -9.79
N GLY A 181 3.12 -0.43 -8.58
CA GLY A 181 3.07 -1.57 -7.66
C GLY A 181 1.65 -1.90 -7.18
N SER A 182 0.82 -0.88 -6.95
CA SER A 182 -0.57 -1.07 -6.49
C SER A 182 -1.44 -1.73 -7.56
N PHE A 183 -1.26 -1.41 -8.84
CA PHE A 183 -1.96 -2.09 -9.92
C PHE A 183 -1.55 -3.56 -10.10
N GLN A 184 -0.42 -3.98 -9.52
CA GLN A 184 0.10 -5.35 -9.58
C GLN A 184 -0.33 -6.21 -8.39
N VAL A 185 -1.33 -5.80 -7.62
CA VAL A 185 -1.85 -6.57 -6.49
C VAL A 185 -2.52 -7.86 -6.98
N PHE A 186 -1.90 -8.98 -6.69
CA PHE A 186 -2.41 -10.32 -7.01
C PHE A 186 -2.20 -11.27 -5.82
N ASP A 187 -0.96 -11.42 -5.36
CA ASP A 187 -0.55 -12.43 -4.40
C ASP A 187 -1.39 -12.39 -3.11
N THR A 188 -1.56 -11.18 -2.55
CA THR A 188 -2.31 -11.00 -1.29
C THR A 188 -3.76 -11.45 -1.46
N VAL A 189 -4.42 -11.07 -2.56
CA VAL A 189 -5.80 -11.48 -2.85
C VAL A 189 -5.88 -13.00 -3.10
N ALA A 190 -4.96 -13.54 -3.89
CA ALA A 190 -4.97 -14.95 -4.27
C ALA A 190 -4.84 -15.91 -3.08
N VAL A 191 -4.02 -15.55 -2.06
CA VAL A 191 -3.77 -16.42 -0.91
C VAL A 191 -4.69 -16.17 0.28
N THR A 192 -5.36 -15.00 0.34
CA THR A 192 -6.26 -14.65 1.45
C THR A 192 -7.73 -14.82 1.07
N THR A 193 -8.27 -13.88 0.29
CA THR A 193 -9.71 -13.78 0.01
C THR A 193 -10.16 -14.51 -1.25
N ARG A 194 -9.25 -14.77 -2.19
CA ARG A 194 -9.54 -15.36 -3.52
C ARG A 194 -10.66 -14.64 -4.26
N GLY A 195 -10.69 -13.30 -4.14
CA GLY A 195 -11.73 -12.46 -4.73
C GLY A 195 -13.02 -12.31 -3.90
N GLY A 196 -13.15 -13.02 -2.77
CA GLY A 196 -14.33 -12.96 -1.89
C GLY A 196 -14.27 -11.86 -0.82
N PRO A 197 -15.33 -11.71 -0.01
CA PRO A 197 -16.67 -12.24 -0.24
C PRO A 197 -17.33 -11.57 -1.46
N VAL A 198 -18.27 -12.27 -2.11
CA VAL A 198 -19.14 -11.75 -3.19
C VAL A 198 -18.40 -10.88 -4.26
N ASN A 199 -17.16 -11.25 -4.60
CA ASN A 199 -16.27 -10.53 -5.53
C ASN A 199 -15.82 -9.11 -5.10
N VAL A 200 -15.99 -8.71 -3.83
CA VAL A 200 -15.56 -7.36 -3.35
C VAL A 200 -14.04 -7.19 -3.30
N THR A 201 -13.26 -8.28 -3.36
CA THR A 201 -11.80 -8.22 -3.46
C THR A 201 -11.27 -8.75 -4.79
N ARG A 202 -12.14 -8.95 -5.78
CA ARG A 202 -11.72 -9.39 -7.11
C ARG A 202 -11.07 -8.23 -7.84
N VAL A 203 -9.77 -8.09 -7.68
CA VAL A 203 -8.95 -7.11 -8.39
C VAL A 203 -8.72 -7.53 -9.85
N PHE A 204 -8.34 -6.58 -10.70
CA PHE A 204 -8.14 -6.79 -12.13
C PHE A 204 -7.14 -7.91 -12.46
N GLN A 205 -6.06 -8.06 -11.71
CA GLN A 205 -5.09 -9.14 -11.93
C GLN A 205 -5.60 -10.51 -11.48
N PHE A 206 -6.66 -10.55 -10.67
CA PHE A 206 -7.31 -11.78 -10.23
C PHE A 206 -8.55 -12.13 -11.07
N TYR A 207 -9.01 -11.22 -11.95
CA TYR A 207 -10.10 -11.44 -12.90
C TYR A 207 -9.71 -12.44 -13.97
#